data_1fb0af7e8c4fe9cf08d48ba6fa8efb06
#
_entry.id   1fb0af7e8c4fe9cf08d48ba6fa8efb06
#
_cell.length_a   1.000
_cell.length_b   1.000
_cell.length_c   1.000
_cell.angle_alpha   90.00
_cell.angle_beta   90.00
_cell.angle_gamma   90.00
#
_symmetry.space_group_name_H-M   'P 1'
#
loop_
_entity.id
_entity.type
_entity.pdbx_description
1 polymer ?
#
loop_
_entity_poly.entity_id
_entity_poly.type
_entity_poly.pdbx_seq_one_letter_code
_entity_poly.pdbx_strand_id
1 'polypeptide(L)'
;MTHTDTSLIQEELLARINEKMEQLNFMRPIPADALSRLHEEMRLVHTYHSNAIEGNTLTLQETKLILEEGLTIGGKSLREHLEASNNAKAFDRMEELAKKKHAIDHVTIQETHEIVTRSILEDAGKYRIRNVRIAGAVKTPPDWSKIVKLMDELIEKVAESKKHPIETASFLHHRFVEIHPFSDGNGRVARLLTNLYLMARYYPPVVLKKEDRGKYYKSLRAADSGNLGPFANFIAKAVDENLTLYLSISGGNDELLPLKELAIETPYSQEYLSLRARQGFLDAVKIGKTWYSSKRAVKNYLSEHGKKDV
;
A
#
# COMPACT_ATOMS: atom_id res chain seq x y z
N MET A 1 26.54 -25.11 2.57
CA MET A 1 25.10 -25.27 2.28
C MET A 1 24.54 -23.89 2.02
N THR A 2 24.38 -23.53 0.76
CA THR A 2 23.76 -22.27 0.35
C THR A 2 22.27 -22.34 0.69
N HIS A 3 21.85 -21.69 1.77
CA HIS A 3 20.44 -21.40 2.00
C HIS A 3 19.99 -20.54 0.82
N THR A 4 19.32 -21.13 -0.15
CA THR A 4 18.47 -20.40 -1.07
C THR A 4 17.39 -19.72 -0.22
N ASP A 5 17.56 -18.42 0.04
CA ASP A 5 16.60 -17.61 0.79
C ASP A 5 15.31 -17.56 -0.05
N THR A 6 14.41 -18.50 0.24
CA THR A 6 13.16 -18.67 -0.51
C THR A 6 12.33 -17.41 -0.32
N SER A 7 11.91 -16.80 -1.42
CA SER A 7 11.06 -15.58 -1.38
C SER A 7 9.82 -15.81 -0.51
N LEU A 8 9.47 -14.77 0.27
CA LEU A 8 8.23 -14.75 1.06
C LEU A 8 6.98 -14.53 0.18
N ILE A 9 7.19 -14.06 -1.06
CA ILE A 9 6.13 -13.76 -2.02
C ILE A 9 5.93 -14.98 -2.91
N GLN A 10 4.69 -15.29 -3.23
CA GLN A 10 4.35 -16.35 -4.18
C GLN A 10 5.04 -16.10 -5.52
N GLU A 11 5.67 -17.13 -6.09
CA GLU A 11 6.52 -17.03 -7.27
C GLU A 11 5.79 -16.44 -8.48
N GLU A 12 4.58 -16.89 -8.76
CA GLU A 12 3.75 -16.39 -9.86
C GLU A 12 3.39 -14.89 -9.70
N LEU A 13 3.09 -14.47 -8.48
CA LEU A 13 2.81 -13.07 -8.18
C LEU A 13 4.06 -12.21 -8.34
N LEU A 14 5.20 -12.69 -7.88
CA LEU A 14 6.47 -11.98 -7.98
C LEU A 14 6.91 -11.86 -9.44
N ALA A 15 6.78 -12.91 -10.24
CA ALA A 15 7.09 -12.90 -11.68
C ALA A 15 6.23 -11.83 -12.41
N ARG A 16 4.91 -11.80 -12.14
CA ARG A 16 4.01 -10.81 -12.73
C ARG A 16 4.33 -9.38 -12.32
N ILE A 17 4.70 -9.15 -11.07
CA ILE A 17 5.13 -7.83 -10.60
C ILE A 17 6.41 -7.39 -11.33
N ASN A 18 7.38 -8.28 -11.47
CA ASN A 18 8.64 -7.99 -12.15
C ASN A 18 8.40 -7.64 -13.63
N GLU A 19 7.57 -8.41 -14.33
CA GLU A 19 7.19 -8.12 -15.72
C GLU A 19 6.55 -6.73 -15.84
N LYS A 20 5.60 -6.40 -14.96
CA LYS A 20 4.95 -5.08 -14.95
C LYS A 20 5.93 -3.94 -14.64
N MET A 21 6.89 -4.17 -13.74
CA MET A 21 7.94 -3.19 -13.43
C MET A 21 8.85 -2.96 -14.63
N GLU A 22 9.22 -4.00 -15.38
CA GLU A 22 9.99 -3.86 -16.63
C GLU A 22 9.21 -3.04 -17.66
N GLN A 23 7.92 -3.34 -17.87
CA GLN A 23 7.06 -2.57 -18.77
C GLN A 23 6.97 -1.11 -18.35
N LEU A 24 6.74 -0.83 -17.05
CA LEU A 24 6.68 0.54 -16.53
C LEU A 24 8.01 1.28 -16.72
N ASN A 25 9.14 0.60 -16.49
CA ASN A 25 10.47 1.17 -16.67
C ASN A 25 10.76 1.49 -18.14
N PHE A 26 10.30 0.64 -19.07
CA PHE A 26 10.42 0.90 -20.51
C PHE A 26 9.63 2.15 -20.96
N MET A 27 8.51 2.46 -20.28
CA MET A 27 7.68 3.63 -20.58
C MET A 27 8.21 4.93 -19.98
N ARG A 28 9.27 4.89 -19.18
CA ARG A 28 9.85 6.09 -18.57
C ARG A 28 10.71 6.88 -19.55
N PRO A 29 10.69 8.24 -19.51
CA PRO A 29 9.93 9.07 -18.59
C PRO A 29 8.42 9.10 -18.91
N ILE A 30 7.57 8.90 -17.89
CA ILE A 30 6.12 9.04 -18.05
C ILE A 30 5.79 10.52 -18.31
N PRO A 31 4.86 10.84 -19.26
CA PRO A 31 4.46 12.21 -19.53
C PRO A 31 3.99 12.96 -18.26
N ALA A 32 4.37 14.24 -18.16
CA ALA A 32 4.14 15.03 -16.94
C ALA A 32 2.66 15.17 -16.58
N ASP A 33 1.78 15.27 -17.58
CA ASP A 33 0.32 15.34 -17.38
C ASP A 33 -0.27 14.02 -16.86
N ALA A 34 0.24 12.88 -17.31
CA ALA A 34 -0.13 11.57 -16.80
C ALA A 34 0.36 11.38 -15.36
N LEU A 35 1.60 11.81 -15.07
CA LEU A 35 2.14 11.78 -13.69
C LEU A 35 1.34 12.66 -12.73
N SER A 36 0.92 13.86 -13.15
CA SER A 36 0.11 14.74 -12.31
C SER A 36 -1.25 14.12 -11.98
N ARG A 37 -1.93 13.56 -12.97
CA ARG A 37 -3.21 12.86 -12.75
C ARG A 37 -3.05 11.65 -11.83
N LEU A 38 -2.00 10.85 -12.03
CA LEU A 38 -1.70 9.71 -11.17
C LEU A 38 -1.41 10.15 -9.74
N HIS A 39 -0.64 11.22 -9.56
CA HIS A 39 -0.36 11.78 -8.23
C HIS A 39 -1.64 12.20 -7.51
N GLU A 40 -2.48 13.00 -8.17
CA GLU A 40 -3.75 13.49 -7.59
C GLU A 40 -4.67 12.33 -7.19
N GLU A 41 -4.84 11.35 -8.08
CA GLU A 41 -5.63 10.15 -7.83
C GLU A 41 -5.08 9.34 -6.66
N MET A 42 -3.77 9.04 -6.66
CA MET A 42 -3.14 8.24 -5.62
C MET A 42 -3.14 8.96 -4.27
N ARG A 43 -2.91 10.26 -4.27
CA ARG A 43 -2.99 11.11 -3.08
C ARG A 43 -4.37 11.06 -2.44
N LEU A 44 -5.43 11.20 -3.24
CA LEU A 44 -6.81 11.12 -2.77
C LEU A 44 -7.15 9.72 -2.24
N VAL A 45 -6.89 8.69 -3.04
CA VAL A 45 -7.29 7.31 -2.73
C VAL A 45 -6.51 6.76 -1.54
N HIS A 46 -5.18 7.03 -1.47
CA HIS A 46 -4.37 6.68 -0.31
C HIS A 46 -4.87 7.36 0.96
N THR A 47 -5.13 8.67 0.91
CA THR A 47 -5.63 9.43 2.06
C THR A 47 -6.94 8.85 2.59
N TYR A 48 -7.90 8.62 1.70
CA TYR A 48 -9.18 8.04 2.06
C TYR A 48 -9.04 6.67 2.71
N HIS A 49 -8.38 5.72 2.04
CA HIS A 49 -8.27 4.36 2.56
C HIS A 49 -7.44 4.28 3.83
N SER A 50 -6.32 5.01 3.91
CA SER A 50 -5.44 5.00 5.06
C SER A 50 -6.15 5.49 6.33
N ASN A 51 -6.96 6.54 6.24
CA ASN A 51 -7.74 7.04 7.37
C ASN A 51 -8.94 6.14 7.68
N ALA A 52 -9.63 5.61 6.66
CA ALA A 52 -10.77 4.73 6.87
C ALA A 52 -10.39 3.39 7.53
N ILE A 53 -9.17 2.85 7.31
CA ILE A 53 -8.64 1.70 8.04
C ILE A 53 -8.59 1.97 9.55
N GLU A 54 -8.28 3.21 9.95
CA GLU A 54 -8.20 3.64 11.35
C GLU A 54 -9.56 4.08 11.94
N GLY A 55 -10.62 4.04 11.13
CA GLY A 55 -11.98 4.32 11.59
C GLY A 55 -12.52 5.72 11.24
N ASN A 56 -11.79 6.51 10.46
CA ASN A 56 -12.33 7.76 9.90
C ASN A 56 -13.54 7.43 9.02
N THR A 57 -14.62 8.21 9.17
CA THR A 57 -15.92 7.91 8.53
C THR A 57 -16.19 8.73 7.26
N LEU A 58 -15.25 9.58 6.83
CA LEU A 58 -15.36 10.28 5.56
C LEU A 58 -15.51 9.30 4.40
N THR A 59 -16.34 9.63 3.45
CA THR A 59 -16.42 8.93 2.16
C THR A 59 -15.31 9.42 1.23
N LEU A 60 -15.05 8.70 0.14
CA LEU A 60 -14.09 9.13 -0.87
C LEU A 60 -14.46 10.51 -1.44
N GLN A 61 -15.74 10.74 -1.73
CA GLN A 61 -16.23 12.03 -2.25
C GLN A 61 -16.05 13.16 -1.24
N GLU A 62 -16.36 12.92 0.04
CA GLU A 62 -16.14 13.92 1.11
C GLU A 62 -14.66 14.21 1.29
N THR A 63 -13.79 13.19 1.23
CA THR A 63 -12.34 13.38 1.27
C THR A 63 -11.87 14.24 0.10
N LYS A 64 -12.40 14.01 -1.11
CA LYS A 64 -12.10 14.82 -2.30
C LYS A 64 -12.46 16.28 -2.08
N LEU A 65 -13.68 16.57 -1.62
CA LEU A 65 -14.14 17.95 -1.34
C LEU A 65 -13.26 18.67 -0.32
N ILE A 66 -12.81 17.96 0.72
CA ILE A 66 -11.88 18.54 1.71
C ILE A 66 -10.53 18.88 1.08
N LEU A 67 -9.98 17.98 0.25
CA LEU A 67 -8.62 18.12 -0.29
C LEU A 67 -8.55 19.12 -1.45
N GLU A 68 -9.57 19.16 -2.32
CA GLU A 68 -9.56 19.99 -3.52
C GLU A 68 -10.21 21.37 -3.29
N GLU A 69 -11.29 21.42 -2.52
CA GLU A 69 -12.08 22.63 -2.33
C GLU A 69 -11.96 23.25 -0.92
N GLY A 70 -11.29 22.56 0.01
CA GLY A 70 -11.14 23.03 1.40
C GLY A 70 -12.46 23.08 2.19
N LEU A 71 -13.48 22.32 1.73
CA LEU A 71 -14.81 22.35 2.34
C LEU A 71 -14.85 21.60 3.67
N THR A 72 -15.71 22.07 4.57
CA THR A 72 -16.07 21.32 5.79
C THR A 72 -17.34 20.52 5.56
N ILE A 73 -17.32 19.27 6.02
CA ILE A 73 -18.41 18.31 5.83
C ILE A 73 -19.28 18.25 7.09
N GLY A 74 -20.56 18.56 6.94
CA GLY A 74 -21.53 18.50 8.05
C GLY A 74 -21.62 17.09 8.64
N GLY A 75 -21.71 17.00 9.97
CA GLY A 75 -21.80 15.72 10.70
C GLY A 75 -20.48 14.97 10.85
N LYS A 76 -19.35 15.53 10.42
CA LYS A 76 -18.00 14.99 10.61
C LYS A 76 -17.22 15.81 11.62
N SER A 77 -16.38 15.17 12.41
CA SER A 77 -15.56 15.85 13.42
C SER A 77 -14.43 16.66 12.77
N LEU A 78 -13.97 17.72 13.47
CA LEU A 78 -12.76 18.45 13.06
C LEU A 78 -11.54 17.51 12.96
N ARG A 79 -11.44 16.52 13.85
CA ARG A 79 -10.37 15.53 13.83
C ARG A 79 -10.34 14.77 12.50
N GLU A 80 -11.47 14.34 11.98
CA GLU A 80 -11.55 13.60 10.70
C GLU A 80 -11.08 14.45 9.53
N HIS A 81 -11.42 15.76 9.52
CA HIS A 81 -10.93 16.71 8.51
C HIS A 81 -9.41 16.90 8.59
N LEU A 82 -8.89 17.07 9.81
CA LEU A 82 -7.44 17.19 10.03
C LEU A 82 -6.71 15.91 9.61
N GLU A 83 -7.22 14.75 9.94
CA GLU A 83 -6.65 13.46 9.52
C GLU A 83 -6.56 13.35 7.99
N ALA A 84 -7.61 13.75 7.26
CA ALA A 84 -7.60 13.76 5.79
C ALA A 84 -6.55 14.75 5.24
N SER A 85 -6.61 16.02 5.67
CA SER A 85 -5.69 17.04 5.20
C SER A 85 -4.22 16.73 5.54
N ASN A 86 -3.95 16.22 6.74
CA ASN A 86 -2.61 15.90 7.20
C ASN A 86 -2.05 14.67 6.45
N ASN A 87 -2.87 13.63 6.24
CA ASN A 87 -2.42 12.44 5.51
C ASN A 87 -2.07 12.77 4.05
N ALA A 88 -2.83 13.64 3.39
CA ALA A 88 -2.53 14.10 2.04
C ALA A 88 -1.20 14.88 1.99
N LYS A 89 -0.96 15.81 2.93
CA LYS A 89 0.33 16.53 3.03
C LYS A 89 1.50 15.58 3.31
N ALA A 90 1.29 14.57 4.15
CA ALA A 90 2.30 13.56 4.43
C ALA A 90 2.59 12.71 3.19
N PHE A 91 1.58 12.38 2.38
CA PHE A 91 1.76 11.69 1.11
C PHE A 91 2.60 12.51 0.13
N ASP A 92 2.28 13.80 -0.05
CA ASP A 92 3.06 14.73 -0.89
C ASP A 92 4.53 14.76 -0.43
N ARG A 93 4.76 14.83 0.89
CA ARG A 93 6.12 14.82 1.46
C ARG A 93 6.86 13.50 1.19
N MET A 94 6.17 12.36 1.27
CA MET A 94 6.79 11.06 0.95
C MET A 94 7.23 10.99 -0.52
N GLU A 95 6.45 11.52 -1.45
CA GLU A 95 6.86 11.60 -2.86
C GLU A 95 8.10 12.47 -3.08
N GLU A 96 8.17 13.65 -2.42
CA GLU A 96 9.35 14.51 -2.50
C GLU A 96 10.61 13.80 -2.00
N LEU A 97 10.51 13.11 -0.84
CA LEU A 97 11.61 12.36 -0.27
C LEU A 97 12.02 11.18 -1.15
N ALA A 98 11.05 10.48 -1.74
CA ALA A 98 11.30 9.36 -2.64
C ALA A 98 12.03 9.79 -3.91
N LYS A 99 11.66 10.94 -4.51
CA LYS A 99 12.37 11.53 -5.68
C LYS A 99 13.84 11.81 -5.37
N LYS A 100 14.15 12.18 -4.12
CA LYS A 100 15.52 12.42 -3.63
C LYS A 100 16.21 11.14 -3.17
N LYS A 101 15.55 9.98 -3.23
CA LYS A 101 16.01 8.70 -2.66
C LYS A 101 16.44 8.83 -1.19
N HIS A 102 15.70 9.64 -0.44
CA HIS A 102 16.03 9.90 0.95
C HIS A 102 15.92 8.62 1.78
N ALA A 103 16.91 8.39 2.64
CA ALA A 103 16.91 7.23 3.53
C ALA A 103 15.83 7.38 4.61
N ILE A 104 15.29 6.26 5.05
CA ILE A 104 14.40 6.24 6.21
C ILE A 104 15.29 6.28 7.47
N ASP A 105 15.14 7.34 8.24
CA ASP A 105 15.84 7.58 9.49
C ASP A 105 14.87 8.12 10.57
N HIS A 106 15.37 8.37 11.76
CA HIS A 106 14.56 8.91 12.85
C HIS A 106 13.90 10.25 12.49
N VAL A 107 14.64 11.13 11.82
CA VAL A 107 14.14 12.45 11.44
C VAL A 107 12.96 12.32 10.48
N THR A 108 13.10 11.50 9.44
CA THR A 108 12.04 11.23 8.46
C THR A 108 10.81 10.60 9.12
N ILE A 109 11.02 9.65 10.04
CA ILE A 109 9.92 8.97 10.76
C ILE A 109 9.17 9.96 11.66
N GLN A 110 9.89 10.76 12.43
CA GLN A 110 9.32 11.76 13.33
C GLN A 110 8.62 12.89 12.56
N GLU A 111 9.22 13.39 11.48
CA GLU A 111 8.60 14.38 10.58
C GLU A 111 7.30 13.83 9.97
N THR A 112 7.31 12.58 9.50
CA THR A 112 6.10 11.94 8.96
C THR A 112 4.99 11.88 10.00
N HIS A 113 5.31 11.49 11.23
CA HIS A 113 4.36 11.44 12.32
C HIS A 113 3.85 12.83 12.69
N GLU A 114 4.73 13.82 12.77
CA GLU A 114 4.37 15.21 13.05
C GLU A 114 3.35 15.72 12.02
N ILE A 115 3.59 15.51 10.73
CA ILE A 115 2.66 15.94 9.67
C ILE A 115 1.31 15.24 9.84
N VAL A 116 1.30 13.90 10.02
CA VAL A 116 0.07 13.09 10.14
C VAL A 116 -0.78 13.49 11.34
N THR A 117 -0.16 13.91 12.45
CA THR A 117 -0.84 14.16 13.72
C THR A 117 -0.87 15.62 14.12
N ARG A 118 -0.45 16.52 13.23
CA ARG A 118 -0.43 17.97 13.46
C ARG A 118 -1.82 18.49 13.85
N SER A 119 -1.89 19.26 14.92
CA SER A 119 -3.13 19.78 15.51
C SER A 119 -4.13 18.70 15.98
N ILE A 120 -3.68 17.43 16.09
CA ILE A 120 -4.46 16.32 16.62
C ILE A 120 -3.85 15.84 17.93
N LEU A 121 -2.51 15.76 18.01
CA LEU A 121 -1.77 15.30 19.19
C LEU A 121 -0.79 16.38 19.68
N GLU A 122 -0.65 16.47 21.00
CA GLU A 122 0.34 17.37 21.63
C GLU A 122 1.77 16.84 21.49
N ASP A 123 1.94 15.52 21.39
CA ASP A 123 3.21 14.83 21.22
C ASP A 123 3.54 14.49 19.75
N ALA A 124 2.95 15.24 18.80
CA ALA A 124 3.22 15.09 17.39
C ALA A 124 4.73 15.08 17.08
N GLY A 125 5.21 14.09 16.34
CA GLY A 125 6.62 13.93 16.00
C GLY A 125 7.50 13.34 17.10
N LYS A 126 6.98 13.05 18.28
CA LYS A 126 7.79 12.56 19.41
C LYS A 126 7.48 11.09 19.72
N TYR A 127 8.52 10.29 19.90
CA TYR A 127 8.33 8.94 20.39
C TYR A 127 7.68 8.97 21.79
N ARG A 128 6.78 8.00 22.03
CA ARG A 128 6.08 7.90 23.31
C ARG A 128 7.05 7.64 24.47
N ILE A 129 6.73 8.22 25.60
CA ILE A 129 7.42 8.06 26.88
C ILE A 129 6.58 7.28 27.90
N ARG A 130 5.54 6.58 27.43
CA ARG A 130 4.64 5.77 28.26
C ARG A 130 4.30 4.47 27.51
N ASN A 131 3.97 3.44 28.29
CA ASN A 131 3.52 2.18 27.71
C ASN A 131 2.09 2.32 27.17
N VAL A 132 1.82 1.68 26.03
CA VAL A 132 0.53 1.66 25.35
C VAL A 132 0.02 0.25 25.17
N ARG A 133 -1.28 0.11 24.95
CA ARG A 133 -1.92 -1.15 24.55
C ARG A 133 -2.65 -0.93 23.23
N ILE A 134 -2.51 -1.87 22.31
CA ILE A 134 -3.23 -1.84 21.04
C ILE A 134 -4.48 -2.71 21.19
N ALA A 135 -5.65 -2.12 21.00
CA ALA A 135 -6.91 -2.86 21.05
C ALA A 135 -6.93 -3.97 19.98
N GLY A 136 -7.20 -5.21 20.41
CA GLY A 136 -7.26 -6.38 19.53
C GLY A 136 -5.92 -6.93 19.03
N ALA A 137 -4.78 -6.38 19.47
CA ALA A 137 -3.47 -6.97 19.19
C ALA A 137 -3.18 -8.17 20.10
N VAL A 138 -2.50 -9.18 19.55
CA VAL A 138 -2.06 -10.38 20.29
C VAL A 138 -0.88 -10.07 21.20
N LYS A 139 0.02 -9.20 20.74
CA LYS A 139 1.22 -8.79 21.48
C LYS A 139 1.06 -7.38 22.05
N THR A 140 1.58 -7.18 23.25
CA THR A 140 1.75 -5.85 23.83
C THR A 140 2.99 -5.19 23.22
N PRO A 141 2.91 -3.92 22.79
CA PRO A 141 4.09 -3.18 22.33
C PRO A 141 5.20 -3.17 23.36
N PRO A 142 6.47 -3.07 22.93
CA PRO A 142 7.62 -3.00 23.83
C PRO A 142 7.51 -1.87 24.86
N ASP A 143 8.24 -2.01 25.96
CA ASP A 143 8.41 -0.92 26.92
C ASP A 143 8.96 0.33 26.22
N TRP A 144 8.44 1.50 26.60
CA TRP A 144 8.81 2.77 25.98
C TRP A 144 10.31 3.07 26.02
N SER A 145 11.02 2.63 27.07
CA SER A 145 12.46 2.85 27.21
C SER A 145 13.29 2.12 26.14
N LYS A 146 12.71 1.12 25.45
CA LYS A 146 13.37 0.34 24.41
C LYS A 146 13.11 0.90 22.99
N ILE A 147 12.24 1.90 22.83
CA ILE A 147 11.79 2.36 21.51
C ILE A 147 12.96 2.82 20.65
N VAL A 148 13.81 3.71 21.17
CA VAL A 148 14.93 4.26 20.37
C VAL A 148 15.80 3.13 19.85
N LYS A 149 16.25 2.23 20.73
CA LYS A 149 17.07 1.08 20.33
C LYS A 149 16.38 0.19 19.27
N LEU A 150 15.10 -0.10 19.44
CA LEU A 150 14.36 -0.94 18.48
C LEU A 150 14.16 -0.25 17.14
N MET A 151 14.04 1.08 17.14
CA MET A 151 13.97 1.88 15.92
C MET A 151 15.32 1.96 15.22
N ASP A 152 16.45 2.08 15.97
CA ASP A 152 17.80 1.98 15.42
C ASP A 152 17.98 0.63 14.68
N GLU A 153 17.65 -0.48 15.36
CA GLU A 153 17.72 -1.82 14.79
C GLU A 153 16.83 -1.99 13.53
N LEU A 154 15.65 -1.37 13.52
CA LEU A 154 14.76 -1.40 12.36
C LEU A 154 15.36 -0.64 11.18
N ILE A 155 15.84 0.59 11.41
CA ILE A 155 16.42 1.46 10.39
C ILE A 155 17.65 0.78 9.76
N GLU A 156 18.55 0.25 10.57
CA GLU A 156 19.75 -0.46 10.12
C GLU A 156 19.37 -1.67 9.24
N LYS A 157 18.48 -2.55 9.71
CA LYS A 157 18.04 -3.72 8.95
C LYS A 157 17.37 -3.38 7.63
N VAL A 158 16.64 -2.28 7.58
CA VAL A 158 15.99 -1.80 6.33
C VAL A 158 17.03 -1.24 5.36
N ALA A 159 18.03 -0.51 5.86
CA ALA A 159 19.09 0.08 5.06
C ALA A 159 20.01 -1.01 4.45
N GLU A 160 20.34 -2.04 5.22
CA GLU A 160 21.23 -3.13 4.80
C GLU A 160 20.54 -4.26 4.04
N SER A 161 19.22 -4.22 3.92
CA SER A 161 18.45 -5.32 3.33
C SER A 161 18.80 -5.54 1.85
N LYS A 162 19.14 -6.78 1.53
CA LYS A 162 19.35 -7.29 0.16
C LYS A 162 18.14 -8.08 -0.38
N LYS A 163 17.06 -8.16 0.41
CA LYS A 163 15.83 -8.84 0.01
C LYS A 163 15.08 -8.05 -1.04
N HIS A 164 14.12 -8.71 -1.67
CA HIS A 164 13.22 -8.04 -2.62
C HIS A 164 12.58 -6.78 -1.98
N PRO A 165 12.46 -5.65 -2.70
CA PRO A 165 11.95 -4.39 -2.13
C PRO A 165 10.60 -4.52 -1.42
N ILE A 166 9.69 -5.34 -1.94
CA ILE A 166 8.38 -5.57 -1.33
C ILE A 166 8.51 -6.34 0.00
N GLU A 167 9.43 -7.30 0.10
CA GLU A 167 9.66 -8.02 1.35
C GLU A 167 10.23 -7.11 2.44
N THR A 168 11.19 -6.26 2.05
CA THR A 168 11.77 -5.27 2.98
C THR A 168 10.74 -4.23 3.41
N ALA A 169 9.90 -3.74 2.48
CA ALA A 169 8.80 -2.83 2.78
C ALA A 169 7.78 -3.48 3.74
N SER A 170 7.50 -4.76 3.55
CA SER A 170 6.60 -5.53 4.43
C SER A 170 7.21 -5.72 5.82
N PHE A 171 8.51 -6.00 5.90
CA PHE A 171 9.24 -6.08 7.16
C PHE A 171 9.24 -4.73 7.89
N LEU A 172 9.57 -3.64 7.18
CA LEU A 172 9.53 -2.28 7.72
C LEU A 172 8.16 -1.97 8.32
N HIS A 173 7.09 -2.18 7.55
CA HIS A 173 5.73 -1.92 7.98
C HIS A 173 5.36 -2.70 9.25
N HIS A 174 5.52 -4.03 9.20
CA HIS A 174 5.15 -4.90 10.32
C HIS A 174 5.96 -4.56 11.57
N ARG A 175 7.30 -4.46 11.44
CA ARG A 175 8.16 -4.20 12.59
C ARG A 175 7.91 -2.83 13.20
N PHE A 176 7.65 -1.81 12.38
CA PHE A 176 7.27 -0.48 12.86
C PHE A 176 5.96 -0.51 13.66
N VAL A 177 4.92 -1.20 13.14
CA VAL A 177 3.64 -1.35 13.85
C VAL A 177 3.80 -2.16 15.14
N GLU A 178 4.65 -3.20 15.15
CA GLU A 178 4.96 -4.01 16.35
C GLU A 178 5.69 -3.18 17.43
N ILE A 179 6.66 -2.35 17.06
CA ILE A 179 7.35 -1.43 17.98
C ILE A 179 6.38 -0.39 18.53
N HIS A 180 5.48 0.10 17.67
CA HIS A 180 4.46 1.08 18.02
C HIS A 180 5.06 2.34 18.68
N PRO A 181 5.97 3.06 17.98
CA PRO A 181 6.82 4.06 18.62
C PRO A 181 6.09 5.32 19.09
N PHE A 182 4.86 5.57 18.64
CA PHE A 182 4.08 6.76 18.95
C PHE A 182 2.83 6.44 19.78
N SER A 183 2.21 7.47 20.36
CA SER A 183 0.98 7.34 21.16
C SER A 183 -0.24 6.98 20.30
N ASP A 184 -0.31 7.52 19.07
CA ASP A 184 -1.33 7.24 18.03
C ASP A 184 -0.71 7.44 16.65
N GLY A 185 -1.44 7.17 15.56
CA GLY A 185 -0.99 7.42 14.18
C GLY A 185 -0.01 6.40 13.59
N ASN A 186 0.42 5.38 14.35
CA ASN A 186 1.41 4.41 13.91
C ASN A 186 1.04 3.68 12.62
N GLY A 187 -0.21 3.31 12.44
CA GLY A 187 -0.69 2.63 11.22
C GLY A 187 -0.59 3.52 9.98
N ARG A 188 -0.97 4.79 10.10
CA ARG A 188 -0.87 5.79 9.01
C ARG A 188 0.58 6.04 8.63
N VAL A 189 1.45 6.23 9.62
CA VAL A 189 2.90 6.39 9.41
C VAL A 189 3.51 5.14 8.75
N ALA A 190 3.18 3.94 9.22
CA ALA A 190 3.68 2.70 8.63
C ALA A 190 3.34 2.59 7.13
N ARG A 191 2.10 2.93 6.73
CA ARG A 191 1.67 2.93 5.32
C ARG A 191 2.41 3.98 4.49
N LEU A 192 2.67 5.16 5.05
CA LEU A 192 3.46 6.21 4.39
C LEU A 192 4.94 5.82 4.23
N LEU A 193 5.57 5.27 5.26
CA LEU A 193 6.95 4.78 5.19
C LEU A 193 7.11 3.62 4.21
N THR A 194 6.12 2.73 4.13
CA THR A 194 6.06 1.66 3.12
C THR A 194 6.07 2.26 1.71
N ASN A 195 5.26 3.30 1.49
CA ASN A 195 5.22 4.03 0.23
C ASN A 195 6.54 4.74 -0.08
N LEU A 196 7.12 5.47 0.89
CA LEU A 196 8.43 6.10 0.73
C LEU A 196 9.49 5.08 0.29
N TYR A 197 9.56 3.93 0.98
CA TYR A 197 10.54 2.88 0.68
C TYR A 197 10.39 2.32 -0.73
N LEU A 198 9.15 2.05 -1.16
CA LEU A 198 8.85 1.50 -2.48
C LEU A 198 9.04 2.53 -3.59
N MET A 199 8.54 3.76 -3.42
CA MET A 199 8.70 4.83 -4.41
C MET A 199 10.16 5.21 -4.64
N ALA A 200 11.00 5.23 -3.59
CA ALA A 200 12.45 5.47 -3.72
C ALA A 200 13.14 4.38 -4.56
N ARG A 201 12.47 3.23 -4.78
CA ARG A 201 12.91 2.11 -5.63
C ARG A 201 12.09 1.99 -6.90
N TYR A 202 11.48 3.11 -7.32
CA TYR A 202 10.72 3.25 -8.57
C TYR A 202 9.41 2.45 -8.66
N TYR A 203 8.93 1.85 -7.57
CA TYR A 203 7.57 1.32 -7.53
C TYR A 203 6.55 2.47 -7.49
N PRO A 204 5.37 2.30 -8.10
CA PRO A 204 4.28 3.24 -7.89
C PRO A 204 3.83 3.24 -6.41
N PRO A 205 3.18 4.31 -5.95
CA PRO A 205 2.56 4.32 -4.63
C PRO A 205 1.56 3.18 -4.47
N VAL A 206 1.46 2.63 -3.27
CA VAL A 206 0.60 1.49 -2.94
C VAL A 206 -0.53 1.92 -2.03
N VAL A 207 -1.74 1.52 -2.36
CA VAL A 207 -2.94 1.77 -1.57
C VAL A 207 -3.42 0.47 -0.93
N LEU A 208 -3.44 0.43 0.40
CA LEU A 208 -4.09 -0.64 1.15
C LEU A 208 -5.56 -0.28 1.34
N LYS A 209 -6.47 -1.07 0.75
CA LYS A 209 -7.89 -0.74 0.69
C LYS A 209 -8.60 -1.02 2.02
N LYS A 210 -9.52 -0.16 2.44
CA LYS A 210 -10.33 -0.34 3.67
C LYS A 210 -11.19 -1.61 3.62
N GLU A 211 -11.61 -2.01 2.43
CA GLU A 211 -12.39 -3.23 2.19
C GLU A 211 -11.57 -4.49 2.58
N ASP A 212 -10.26 -4.42 2.50
CA ASP A 212 -9.35 -5.50 2.89
C ASP A 212 -8.84 -5.37 4.33
N ARG A 213 -9.41 -4.45 5.13
CA ARG A 213 -9.02 -4.23 6.54
C ARG A 213 -8.94 -5.53 7.36
N GLY A 214 -9.89 -6.44 7.16
CA GLY A 214 -9.90 -7.73 7.84
C GLY A 214 -8.70 -8.61 7.45
N LYS A 215 -8.35 -8.66 6.16
CA LYS A 215 -7.18 -9.40 5.64
C LYS A 215 -5.87 -8.75 6.10
N TYR A 216 -5.81 -7.42 6.09
CA TYR A 216 -4.68 -6.64 6.58
C TYR A 216 -4.32 -7.01 8.02
N TYR A 217 -5.27 -6.92 8.96
CA TYR A 217 -5.00 -7.28 10.35
C TYR A 217 -4.77 -8.78 10.56
N LYS A 218 -5.42 -9.65 9.76
CA LYS A 218 -5.15 -11.10 9.81
C LYS A 218 -3.70 -11.40 9.41
N SER A 219 -3.21 -10.77 8.36
CA SER A 219 -1.83 -10.97 7.88
C SER A 219 -0.79 -10.38 8.84
N LEU A 220 -1.07 -9.23 9.48
CA LEU A 220 -0.21 -8.70 10.55
C LEU A 220 -0.14 -9.65 11.75
N ARG A 221 -1.26 -10.24 12.19
CA ARG A 221 -1.24 -11.25 13.28
C ARG A 221 -0.42 -12.49 12.91
N ALA A 222 -0.42 -12.91 11.66
CA ALA A 222 0.46 -14.00 11.22
C ALA A 222 1.94 -13.60 11.32
N ALA A 223 2.27 -12.36 10.95
CA ALA A 223 3.62 -11.81 11.08
C ALA A 223 4.04 -11.66 12.55
N ASP A 224 3.13 -11.26 13.46
CA ASP A 224 3.35 -11.25 14.92
C ASP A 224 3.74 -12.64 15.47
N SER A 225 3.26 -13.70 14.82
CA SER A 225 3.60 -15.09 15.16
C SER A 225 4.86 -15.59 14.45
N GLY A 226 5.61 -14.72 13.77
CA GLY A 226 6.86 -15.03 13.07
C GLY A 226 6.68 -15.42 11.60
N ASN A 227 5.46 -15.43 11.05
CA ASN A 227 5.21 -15.73 9.64
C ASN A 227 4.87 -14.46 8.85
N LEU A 228 5.90 -13.81 8.29
CA LEU A 228 5.76 -12.58 7.50
C LEU A 228 5.16 -12.84 6.09
N GLY A 229 5.21 -14.06 5.57
CA GLY A 229 4.78 -14.42 4.22
C GLY A 229 3.37 -13.95 3.86
N PRO A 230 2.33 -14.20 4.66
CA PRO A 230 0.98 -13.69 4.40
C PRO A 230 0.90 -12.17 4.27
N PHE A 231 1.68 -11.42 5.06
CA PHE A 231 1.70 -9.96 4.97
C PHE A 231 2.50 -9.47 3.76
N ALA A 232 3.63 -10.10 3.43
CA ALA A 232 4.39 -9.81 2.22
C ALA A 232 3.54 -10.03 0.96
N ASN A 233 2.76 -11.11 0.90
CA ASN A 233 1.84 -11.36 -0.20
C ASN A 233 0.67 -10.37 -0.23
N PHE A 234 0.21 -9.89 0.92
CA PHE A 234 -0.81 -8.85 0.97
C PHE A 234 -0.31 -7.53 0.37
N ILE A 235 0.90 -7.09 0.72
CA ILE A 235 1.56 -5.90 0.14
C ILE A 235 1.85 -6.14 -1.36
N ALA A 236 2.37 -7.31 -1.74
CA ALA A 236 2.67 -7.64 -3.13
C ALA A 236 1.42 -7.56 -4.03
N LYS A 237 0.26 -8.04 -3.56
CA LYS A 237 -1.01 -7.89 -4.29
C LYS A 237 -1.41 -6.43 -4.48
N ALA A 238 -1.24 -5.61 -3.45
CA ALA A 238 -1.52 -4.18 -3.57
C ALA A 238 -0.55 -3.50 -4.55
N VAL A 239 0.73 -3.89 -4.58
CA VAL A 239 1.71 -3.42 -5.57
C VAL A 239 1.28 -3.83 -6.99
N ASP A 240 0.92 -5.09 -7.20
CA ASP A 240 0.48 -5.64 -8.48
C ASP A 240 -0.74 -4.88 -9.04
N GLU A 241 -1.77 -4.65 -8.20
CA GLU A 241 -2.96 -3.88 -8.57
C GLU A 241 -2.61 -2.43 -8.96
N ASN A 242 -1.72 -1.77 -8.22
CA ASN A 242 -1.34 -0.39 -8.54
C ASN A 242 -0.43 -0.30 -9.78
N LEU A 243 0.42 -1.29 -10.02
CA LEU A 243 1.18 -1.39 -11.28
C LEU A 243 0.24 -1.48 -12.48
N THR A 244 -0.81 -2.31 -12.40
CA THR A 244 -1.82 -2.40 -13.46
C THR A 244 -2.47 -1.04 -13.74
N LEU A 245 -2.85 -0.30 -12.68
CA LEU A 245 -3.42 1.03 -12.82
C LEU A 245 -2.43 2.00 -13.48
N TYR A 246 -1.17 2.02 -13.03
CA TYR A 246 -0.15 2.89 -13.59
C TYR A 246 0.12 2.61 -15.07
N LEU A 247 0.24 1.34 -15.45
CA LEU A 247 0.43 0.95 -16.84
C LEU A 247 -0.74 1.37 -17.73
N SER A 248 -1.97 1.25 -17.25
CA SER A 248 -3.16 1.63 -18.03
C SER A 248 -3.24 3.14 -18.29
N ILE A 249 -2.85 3.96 -17.32
CA ILE A 249 -2.90 5.43 -17.44
C ILE A 249 -1.68 5.98 -18.20
N SER A 250 -0.55 5.30 -18.12
CA SER A 250 0.70 5.73 -18.78
C SER A 250 0.74 5.46 -20.29
N GLY A 251 -0.36 5.00 -20.91
CA GLY A 251 -0.46 4.76 -22.34
C GLY A 251 0.05 3.38 -22.77
N GLY A 252 0.11 2.42 -21.85
CA GLY A 252 0.30 1.01 -22.21
C GLY A 252 -0.82 0.53 -23.13
N ASN A 253 -0.50 -0.33 -24.11
CA ASN A 253 -1.45 -0.87 -25.08
C ASN A 253 -2.59 -1.71 -24.49
N ASP A 254 -2.69 -1.78 -23.16
CA ASP A 254 -3.63 -2.62 -22.44
C ASP A 254 -4.73 -1.76 -21.78
N GLU A 255 -5.71 -1.38 -22.57
CA GLU A 255 -6.92 -0.77 -22.05
C GLU A 255 -7.60 -1.69 -21.01
N LEU A 256 -7.93 -1.11 -19.85
CA LEU A 256 -8.66 -1.82 -18.80
C LEU A 256 -10.15 -1.81 -19.12
N LEU A 257 -10.71 -2.98 -19.37
CA LEU A 257 -12.13 -3.20 -19.63
C LEU A 257 -12.78 -3.93 -18.45
N PRO A 258 -14.06 -3.66 -18.16
CA PRO A 258 -14.83 -4.43 -17.19
C PRO A 258 -14.79 -5.94 -17.53
N LEU A 259 -14.62 -6.81 -16.53
CA LEU A 259 -14.65 -8.26 -16.78
C LEU A 259 -15.95 -8.75 -17.42
N LYS A 260 -17.05 -8.00 -17.26
CA LYS A 260 -18.30 -8.28 -17.95
C LYS A 260 -18.16 -8.21 -19.47
N GLU A 261 -17.41 -7.24 -19.97
CA GLU A 261 -17.16 -7.08 -21.41
C GLU A 261 -16.18 -8.12 -21.92
N LEU A 262 -15.09 -8.33 -21.19
CA LEU A 262 -14.06 -9.33 -21.55
C LEU A 262 -14.60 -10.75 -21.54
N ALA A 263 -15.55 -11.08 -20.66
CA ALA A 263 -16.17 -12.40 -20.59
C ALA A 263 -16.87 -12.79 -21.91
N ILE A 264 -17.38 -11.82 -22.70
CA ILE A 264 -18.04 -12.08 -23.97
C ILE A 264 -17.09 -12.75 -24.99
N GLU A 265 -15.82 -12.42 -24.92
CA GLU A 265 -14.77 -12.94 -25.83
C GLU A 265 -14.13 -14.22 -25.29
N THR A 266 -14.64 -14.84 -24.21
CA THR A 266 -14.04 -16.02 -23.56
C THR A 266 -15.09 -17.12 -23.33
N PRO A 267 -14.68 -18.37 -23.11
CA PRO A 267 -15.60 -19.44 -22.72
C PRO A 267 -16.07 -19.37 -21.26
N TYR A 268 -15.65 -18.33 -20.51
CA TYR A 268 -15.90 -18.22 -19.08
C TYR A 268 -16.90 -17.11 -18.75
N SER A 269 -17.69 -17.33 -17.69
CA SER A 269 -18.59 -16.29 -17.18
C SER A 269 -17.85 -15.16 -16.45
N GLN A 270 -18.47 -14.00 -16.33
CA GLN A 270 -17.95 -12.89 -15.52
C GLN A 270 -17.66 -13.31 -14.08
N GLU A 271 -18.53 -14.13 -13.47
CA GLU A 271 -18.39 -14.63 -12.10
C GLU A 271 -17.14 -15.47 -11.94
N TYR A 272 -16.89 -16.35 -12.91
CA TYR A 272 -15.69 -17.19 -12.93
C TYR A 272 -14.43 -16.32 -13.05
N LEU A 273 -14.37 -15.42 -14.01
CA LEU A 273 -13.23 -14.50 -14.16
C LEU A 273 -13.04 -13.64 -12.91
N SER A 274 -14.13 -13.16 -12.27
CA SER A 274 -14.08 -12.42 -11.03
C SER A 274 -13.58 -13.28 -9.85
N LEU A 275 -13.88 -14.56 -9.82
CA LEU A 275 -13.33 -15.51 -8.86
C LEU A 275 -11.82 -15.66 -9.04
N ARG A 276 -11.37 -15.85 -10.29
CA ARG A 276 -9.94 -16.00 -10.63
C ARG A 276 -9.15 -14.73 -10.33
N ALA A 277 -9.73 -13.56 -10.58
CA ALA A 277 -9.17 -12.26 -10.17
C ALA A 277 -9.00 -12.17 -8.64
N ARG A 278 -10.03 -12.56 -7.87
CA ARG A 278 -9.95 -12.60 -6.39
C ARG A 278 -8.89 -13.56 -5.87
N GLN A 279 -8.70 -14.67 -6.54
CA GLN A 279 -7.68 -15.69 -6.21
C GLN A 279 -6.27 -15.25 -6.62
N GLY A 280 -6.14 -14.25 -7.51
CA GLY A 280 -4.86 -13.74 -8.01
C GLY A 280 -4.32 -14.49 -9.24
N PHE A 281 -5.09 -15.44 -9.80
CA PHE A 281 -4.72 -16.14 -11.03
C PHE A 281 -4.94 -15.30 -12.29
N LEU A 282 -5.98 -14.48 -12.33
CA LEU A 282 -6.19 -13.50 -13.39
C LEU A 282 -5.65 -12.14 -12.95
N ASP A 283 -4.79 -11.56 -13.78
CA ASP A 283 -4.33 -10.18 -13.61
C ASP A 283 -5.50 -9.22 -13.82
N ALA A 284 -5.97 -8.63 -12.74
CA ALA A 284 -7.12 -7.76 -12.73
C ALA A 284 -7.06 -6.79 -11.54
N VAL A 285 -7.67 -5.62 -11.68
CA VAL A 285 -7.79 -4.62 -10.64
C VAL A 285 -9.25 -4.36 -10.31
N LYS A 286 -9.56 -4.15 -9.04
CA LYS A 286 -10.90 -3.81 -8.60
C LYS A 286 -11.02 -2.31 -8.42
N ILE A 287 -11.85 -1.65 -9.22
CA ILE A 287 -12.16 -0.23 -9.15
C ILE A 287 -13.61 -0.08 -8.68
N GLY A 288 -13.79 0.46 -7.49
CA GLY A 288 -15.11 0.50 -6.84
C GLY A 288 -15.68 -0.90 -6.61
N LYS A 289 -16.83 -1.21 -7.23
CA LYS A 289 -17.49 -2.52 -7.13
C LYS A 289 -17.16 -3.46 -8.30
N THR A 290 -16.50 -2.96 -9.35
CA THR A 290 -16.30 -3.67 -10.63
C THR A 290 -14.85 -4.14 -10.75
N TRP A 291 -14.66 -5.34 -11.30
CA TRP A 291 -13.36 -5.88 -11.69
C TRP A 291 -13.06 -5.50 -13.15
N TYR A 292 -11.84 -5.04 -13.38
CA TYR A 292 -11.28 -4.67 -14.68
C TYR A 292 -10.06 -5.52 -14.97
N SER A 293 -9.82 -5.82 -16.24
CA SER A 293 -8.62 -6.48 -16.72
C SER A 293 -8.34 -6.03 -18.15
N SER A 294 -7.22 -6.45 -18.73
CA SER A 294 -6.92 -6.21 -20.14
C SER A 294 -7.19 -7.44 -20.99
N LYS A 295 -7.40 -7.24 -22.30
CA LYS A 295 -7.52 -8.36 -23.27
C LYS A 295 -6.28 -9.26 -23.23
N ARG A 296 -5.08 -8.67 -23.07
CA ARG A 296 -3.84 -9.43 -22.96
C ARG A 296 -3.79 -10.31 -21.71
N ALA A 297 -4.16 -9.76 -20.55
CA ALA A 297 -4.19 -10.49 -19.30
C ALA A 297 -5.16 -11.68 -19.35
N VAL A 298 -6.34 -11.49 -19.92
CA VAL A 298 -7.30 -12.57 -20.14
C VAL A 298 -6.77 -13.61 -21.11
N LYS A 299 -6.13 -13.19 -22.22
CA LYS A 299 -5.52 -14.11 -23.19
C LYS A 299 -4.40 -14.93 -22.55
N ASN A 300 -3.52 -14.32 -21.75
CA ASN A 300 -2.48 -15.03 -21.02
C ASN A 300 -3.08 -16.05 -20.05
N TYR A 301 -4.07 -15.66 -19.26
CA TYR A 301 -4.79 -16.58 -18.38
C TYR A 301 -5.38 -17.77 -19.12
N LEU A 302 -6.00 -17.56 -20.29
CA LEU A 302 -6.55 -18.62 -21.11
C LEU A 302 -5.47 -19.56 -21.65
N SER A 303 -4.29 -19.04 -22.02
CA SER A 303 -3.19 -19.86 -22.52
C SER A 303 -2.56 -20.76 -21.44
N GLU A 304 -2.49 -20.26 -20.21
CA GLU A 304 -1.88 -20.96 -19.07
C GLU A 304 -2.86 -21.96 -18.40
N HIS A 305 -4.15 -21.63 -18.35
CA HIS A 305 -5.14 -22.37 -17.57
C HIS A 305 -6.27 -22.96 -18.42
N GLY A 306 -6.45 -22.50 -19.66
CA GLY A 306 -7.58 -22.90 -20.52
C GLY A 306 -7.56 -24.35 -21.02
N LYS A 307 -6.50 -25.12 -20.77
CA LYS A 307 -6.39 -26.53 -21.17
C LYS A 307 -6.57 -27.53 -20.02
N LYS A 308 -6.80 -27.08 -18.80
CA LYS A 308 -6.92 -27.93 -17.60
C LYS A 308 -8.34 -28.15 -17.09
N ASP A 309 -9.31 -27.41 -17.61
CA ASP A 309 -10.68 -27.39 -17.10
C ASP A 309 -11.73 -27.90 -18.13
N VAL A 310 -11.33 -28.78 -19.10
CA VAL A 310 -12.26 -29.49 -19.99
C VAL A 310 -12.18 -30.98 -19.71
#